data_d836d7fbec40f32c84df8d8a12e3df63
#
_entry.id   d836d7fbec40f32c84df8d8a12e3df63
#
_cell.length_a   1.000
_cell.length_b   1.000
_cell.length_c   1.000
_cell.angle_alpha   90.00
_cell.angle_beta   90.00
_cell.angle_gamma   90.00
#
_symmetry.space_group_name_H-M   'P 1'
#
loop_
_entity.id
_entity.type
_entity.pdbx_description
1 polymer ?
#
loop_
_entity_poly.entity_id
_entity_poly.type
_entity_poly.pdbx_seq_one_letter_code
_entity_poly.pdbx_strand_id
1 'polypeptide(L)'
;MLKQLVSGTALVAATLGSSLAFADDDARSSIHITANIPTQQFHVQPRNPDFGKDETMSYNTVSGTLTSLRQTFDVKNTEGSVNAYIEGGPASLYNGSDAIALTTAFNGVTLTATPQEVVDDATSTPGTQADMTIVAATPLATQNGLYTADMTVIFDAVPRVNP
;
A
#
# COMPACT_ATOMS: atom_id res chain seq x y z
N MET A 1 -24.25 47.87 -93.03
CA MET A 1 -25.25 48.26 -92.04
C MET A 1 -24.90 47.67 -90.69
N LEU A 2 -24.46 48.49 -89.89
CA LEU A 2 -24.70 48.74 -88.50
C LEU A 2 -25.23 47.56 -87.62
N LYS A 3 -24.54 47.21 -86.63
CA LYS A 3 -24.95 47.46 -85.25
C LYS A 3 -23.90 46.98 -84.25
N GLN A 4 -23.47 47.92 -83.44
CA GLN A 4 -22.61 47.76 -82.27
C GLN A 4 -23.33 46.98 -81.19
N LEU A 5 -22.58 46.17 -80.47
CA LEU A 5 -23.00 45.70 -79.17
C LEU A 5 -21.83 45.85 -78.16
N VAL A 6 -22.06 46.74 -77.25
CA VAL A 6 -21.18 47.04 -76.12
C VAL A 6 -21.29 45.91 -75.13
N SER A 7 -20.17 45.25 -74.83
CA SER A 7 -20.10 44.27 -73.75
C SER A 7 -19.49 44.91 -72.50
N GLY A 8 -20.32 45.08 -71.47
CA GLY A 8 -19.89 45.56 -70.19
C GLY A 8 -19.21 44.43 -69.39
N THR A 9 -17.98 44.67 -69.01
CA THR A 9 -17.21 43.78 -68.19
C THR A 9 -17.55 44.08 -66.74
N ALA A 10 -18.24 43.15 -66.04
CA ALA A 10 -18.47 43.21 -64.60
C ALA A 10 -17.29 42.60 -63.93
N LEU A 11 -16.49 43.39 -63.19
CA LEU A 11 -15.41 42.98 -62.36
C LEU A 11 -15.97 42.52 -61.01
N VAL A 12 -16.05 41.21 -60.79
CA VAL A 12 -16.40 40.63 -59.44
C VAL A 12 -15.16 40.60 -58.62
N ALA A 13 -15.05 41.47 -57.61
CA ALA A 13 -14.03 41.43 -56.56
C ALA A 13 -14.38 40.34 -55.55
N ALA A 14 -13.69 39.20 -55.64
CA ALA A 14 -13.73 38.16 -54.63
C ALA A 14 -12.93 38.61 -53.41
N THR A 15 -13.59 39.05 -52.37
CA THR A 15 -12.97 39.27 -51.05
C THR A 15 -12.70 37.91 -50.39
N LEU A 16 -11.45 37.48 -50.41
CA LEU A 16 -10.97 36.37 -49.61
C LEU A 16 -11.00 36.79 -48.15
N GLY A 17 -12.07 36.46 -47.46
CA GLY A 17 -12.16 36.55 -46.02
C GLY A 17 -11.22 35.53 -45.40
N SER A 18 -10.02 35.97 -44.97
CA SER A 18 -9.13 35.19 -44.14
C SER A 18 -9.80 35.03 -42.78
N SER A 19 -10.45 33.90 -42.54
CA SER A 19 -10.83 33.51 -41.18
C SER A 19 -9.52 33.23 -40.40
N LEU A 20 -9.15 34.15 -39.51
CA LEU A 20 -8.15 33.89 -38.48
C LEU A 20 -8.71 32.79 -37.58
N ALA A 21 -8.29 31.56 -37.82
CA ALA A 21 -8.49 30.48 -36.89
C ALA A 21 -7.58 30.82 -35.69
N PHE A 22 -8.16 31.33 -34.63
CA PHE A 22 -7.49 31.35 -33.33
C PHE A 22 -7.41 29.90 -32.91
N ALA A 23 -6.21 29.34 -32.94
CA ALA A 23 -5.90 28.08 -32.24
C ALA A 23 -6.09 28.38 -30.77
N ASP A 24 -7.14 27.80 -30.20
CA ASP A 24 -7.36 27.81 -28.75
C ASP A 24 -6.23 26.97 -28.15
N ASP A 25 -5.27 27.65 -27.53
CA ASP A 25 -4.04 27.04 -27.00
C ASP A 25 -4.35 26.48 -25.60
N ASP A 26 -5.33 25.57 -25.53
CA ASP A 26 -5.76 24.90 -24.31
C ASP A 26 -4.76 23.81 -23.91
N ALA A 27 -3.93 24.12 -22.93
CA ALA A 27 -3.11 23.11 -22.27
C ALA A 27 -3.96 22.30 -21.27
N ARG A 28 -4.15 21.01 -21.52
CA ARG A 28 -4.90 20.10 -20.65
C ARG A 28 -3.94 19.15 -19.96
N SER A 29 -4.05 19.09 -18.61
CA SER A 29 -3.33 18.11 -17.80
C SER A 29 -4.35 17.19 -17.12
N SER A 30 -4.22 15.87 -17.34
CA SER A 30 -5.03 14.87 -16.64
C SER A 30 -4.28 14.43 -15.38
N ILE A 31 -4.91 14.61 -14.23
CA ILE A 31 -4.38 14.15 -12.95
C ILE A 31 -5.28 13.02 -12.45
N HIS A 32 -4.72 11.82 -12.30
CA HIS A 32 -5.42 10.70 -11.71
C HIS A 32 -5.16 10.69 -10.20
N ILE A 33 -6.23 10.78 -9.40
CA ILE A 33 -6.17 10.77 -7.94
C ILE A 33 -7.01 9.60 -7.46
N THR A 34 -6.38 8.70 -6.70
CA THR A 34 -7.07 7.59 -6.02
C THR A 34 -6.94 7.79 -4.52
N ALA A 35 -8.06 7.73 -3.80
CA ALA A 35 -8.11 7.69 -2.36
C ALA A 35 -8.83 6.41 -1.93
N ASN A 36 -8.19 5.62 -1.07
CA ASN A 36 -8.85 4.50 -0.39
C ASN A 36 -9.30 4.98 1.00
N ILE A 37 -10.61 5.04 1.20
CA ILE A 37 -11.20 5.43 2.50
C ILE A 37 -11.73 4.14 3.13
N PRO A 38 -11.02 3.56 4.11
CA PRO A 38 -11.46 2.35 4.79
C PRO A 38 -12.76 2.62 5.58
N THR A 39 -13.49 1.54 5.89
CA THR A 39 -14.67 1.64 6.76
C THR A 39 -14.23 2.20 8.11
N GLN A 40 -14.98 3.15 8.65
CA GLN A 40 -14.63 3.78 9.92
C GLN A 40 -14.73 2.83 11.13
N GLN A 41 -15.33 1.65 10.94
CA GLN A 41 -15.58 0.66 11.99
C GLN A 41 -14.36 -0.20 12.29
N PHE A 42 -13.69 -0.72 11.25
CA PHE A 42 -12.50 -1.56 11.41
C PHE A 42 -11.41 -1.16 10.44
N HIS A 43 -10.21 -0.94 10.98
CA HIS A 43 -9.06 -0.49 10.21
C HIS A 43 -7.75 -0.94 10.89
N VAL A 44 -6.94 -1.70 10.16
CA VAL A 44 -5.57 -2.04 10.55
C VAL A 44 -4.70 -1.92 9.31
N GLN A 45 -3.87 -0.88 9.26
CA GLN A 45 -3.02 -0.63 8.09
C GLN A 45 -1.62 -0.17 8.49
N PRO A 46 -0.58 -0.64 7.79
CA PRO A 46 0.77 -0.12 7.99
C PRO A 46 0.85 1.34 7.53
N ARG A 47 1.54 2.17 8.29
CA ARG A 47 1.77 3.58 7.92
C ARG A 47 2.64 3.72 6.67
N ASN A 48 3.55 2.78 6.46
CA ASN A 48 4.24 2.65 5.18
C ASN A 48 3.46 1.69 4.27
N PRO A 49 2.84 2.17 3.18
CA PRO A 49 2.03 1.33 2.29
C PRO A 49 2.85 0.30 1.49
N ASP A 50 4.17 0.42 1.50
CA ASP A 50 5.08 -0.52 0.84
C ASP A 50 5.55 -1.63 1.77
N PHE A 51 5.26 -1.54 3.08
CA PHE A 51 5.61 -2.60 4.02
C PHE A 51 4.94 -3.93 3.66
N GLY A 52 5.74 -4.98 3.66
CA GLY A 52 5.33 -6.34 3.32
C GLY A 52 5.44 -6.68 1.83
N LYS A 53 5.94 -5.77 0.97
CA LYS A 53 6.15 -6.06 -0.46
C LYS A 53 7.51 -6.70 -0.72
N ASP A 54 8.59 -6.09 -0.19
CA ASP A 54 9.97 -6.52 -0.41
C ASP A 54 10.83 -6.17 0.81
N GLU A 55 10.57 -6.81 1.95
CA GLU A 55 11.33 -6.56 3.18
C GLU A 55 12.65 -7.33 3.18
N THR A 56 13.72 -6.66 3.61
CA THR A 56 15.04 -7.28 3.70
C THR A 56 15.60 -7.20 5.11
N MET A 57 15.99 -8.33 5.66
CA MET A 57 16.78 -8.43 6.88
C MET A 57 18.26 -8.53 6.54
N SER A 58 19.04 -7.51 6.91
CA SER A 58 20.49 -7.49 6.67
C SER A 58 21.24 -8.25 7.75
N TYR A 59 22.24 -9.05 7.35
CA TYR A 59 23.09 -9.75 8.30
C TYR A 59 24.18 -8.83 8.82
N ASN A 60 24.27 -8.71 10.14
CA ASN A 60 25.33 -7.98 10.82
C ASN A 60 26.47 -8.94 11.18
N THR A 61 27.60 -8.80 10.52
CA THR A 61 28.77 -9.68 10.70
C THR A 61 29.45 -9.53 12.06
N VAL A 62 29.22 -8.42 12.77
CA VAL A 62 29.81 -8.19 14.10
C VAL A 62 29.00 -8.88 15.18
N SER A 63 27.66 -8.76 15.13
CA SER A 63 26.77 -9.39 16.11
C SER A 63 26.35 -10.81 15.73
N GLY A 64 26.54 -11.23 14.49
CA GLY A 64 26.09 -12.52 13.97
C GLY A 64 24.57 -12.65 13.86
N THR A 65 23.85 -11.54 13.79
CA THR A 65 22.37 -11.51 13.80
C THR A 65 21.81 -10.85 12.55
N LEU A 66 20.55 -11.14 12.25
CA LEU A 66 19.76 -10.43 11.24
C LEU A 66 19.11 -9.18 11.84
N THR A 67 18.99 -8.12 11.07
CA THR A 67 18.25 -6.93 11.49
C THR A 67 16.77 -7.25 11.60
N SER A 68 16.12 -6.80 12.69
CA SER A 68 14.67 -6.92 12.83
C SER A 68 13.94 -5.96 11.90
N LEU A 69 12.75 -6.38 11.45
CA LEU A 69 11.81 -5.50 10.78
C LEU A 69 10.85 -4.90 11.80
N ARG A 70 10.53 -3.63 11.63
CA ARG A 70 9.56 -2.93 12.48
C ARG A 70 8.72 -1.98 11.65
N GLN A 71 7.41 -2.02 11.88
CA GLN A 71 6.46 -1.13 11.22
C GLN A 71 5.35 -0.74 12.17
N THR A 72 5.03 0.55 12.20
CA THR A 72 3.88 1.07 12.94
C THR A 72 2.62 0.98 12.07
N PHE A 73 1.54 0.49 12.67
CA PHE A 73 0.21 0.37 12.08
C PHE A 73 -0.74 1.36 12.74
N ASP A 74 -1.64 1.93 11.96
CA ASP A 74 -2.81 2.62 12.47
C ASP A 74 -3.93 1.59 12.66
N VAL A 75 -4.48 1.52 13.87
CA VAL A 75 -5.44 0.48 14.30
C VAL A 75 -6.69 1.15 14.84
N LYS A 76 -7.85 0.69 14.40
CA LYS A 76 -9.15 1.13 14.91
C LYS A 76 -10.19 0.00 14.79
N ASN A 77 -10.98 -0.18 15.83
CA ASN A 77 -12.21 -0.97 15.82
C ASN A 77 -13.23 -0.30 16.75
N THR A 78 -14.28 0.30 16.19
CA THR A 78 -15.30 1.01 16.98
C THR A 78 -16.28 0.09 17.67
N GLU A 79 -16.29 -1.20 17.32
CA GLU A 79 -17.24 -2.19 17.81
C GLU A 79 -16.66 -3.13 18.87
N GLY A 80 -15.37 -2.98 19.20
CA GLY A 80 -14.71 -3.83 20.20
C GLY A 80 -13.20 -3.91 20.06
N SER A 81 -12.61 -5.03 20.43
CA SER A 81 -11.16 -5.26 20.40
C SER A 81 -10.65 -5.76 19.04
N VAL A 82 -9.34 -5.84 18.89
CA VAL A 82 -8.66 -6.38 17.71
C VAL A 82 -7.85 -7.60 18.12
N ASN A 83 -8.10 -8.72 17.46
CA ASN A 83 -7.26 -9.91 17.56
C ASN A 83 -6.33 -10.00 16.35
N ALA A 84 -5.21 -10.69 16.50
CA ALA A 84 -4.31 -11.00 15.41
C ALA A 84 -3.72 -12.42 15.56
N TYR A 85 -3.39 -13.02 14.41
CA TYR A 85 -2.72 -14.32 14.33
C TYR A 85 -1.98 -14.47 13.01
N ILE A 86 -1.13 -15.48 12.91
CA ILE A 86 -0.42 -15.82 11.68
C ILE A 86 -1.13 -17.02 11.04
N GLU A 87 -1.58 -16.85 9.79
CA GLU A 87 -2.14 -17.95 9.01
C GLU A 87 -1.10 -19.06 8.82
N GLY A 88 -1.45 -20.29 9.23
CA GLY A 88 -0.51 -21.41 9.21
C GLY A 88 0.51 -21.43 10.34
N GLY A 89 0.55 -20.42 11.22
CA GLY A 89 1.47 -20.30 12.36
C GLY A 89 2.77 -19.54 12.06
N PRO A 90 3.72 -19.53 13.03
CA PRO A 90 4.98 -18.80 12.89
C PRO A 90 5.77 -19.22 11.65
N ALA A 91 6.26 -18.25 10.91
CA ALA A 91 7.04 -18.47 9.69
C ALA A 91 8.52 -18.73 10.00
N SER A 92 9.23 -19.23 9.01
CA SER A 92 10.68 -19.36 9.02
C SER A 92 11.27 -18.91 7.70
N LEU A 93 12.41 -18.27 7.74
CA LEU A 93 13.24 -18.05 6.55
C LEU A 93 13.80 -19.40 6.09
N TYR A 94 13.72 -19.70 4.81
CA TYR A 94 14.12 -20.98 4.24
C TYR A 94 14.97 -20.81 2.98
N ASN A 95 16.03 -21.64 2.83
CA ASN A 95 16.94 -21.60 1.67
C ASN A 95 16.90 -22.86 0.81
N GLY A 96 15.92 -23.75 1.03
CA GLY A 96 15.84 -25.06 0.37
C GLY A 96 16.42 -26.22 1.20
N SER A 97 17.24 -25.96 2.21
CA SER A 97 17.86 -26.98 3.08
C SER A 97 17.68 -26.63 4.56
N ASP A 98 17.91 -25.39 4.92
CA ASP A 98 17.92 -24.92 6.31
C ASP A 98 16.84 -23.89 6.55
N ALA A 99 16.38 -23.82 7.82
CA ALA A 99 15.39 -22.86 8.26
C ALA A 99 15.91 -22.01 9.43
N ILE A 100 15.54 -20.71 9.42
CA ILE A 100 15.78 -19.78 10.52
C ILE A 100 14.42 -19.29 11.01
N ALA A 101 14.05 -19.61 12.24
CA ALA A 101 12.75 -19.27 12.78
C ALA A 101 12.53 -17.75 12.86
N LEU A 102 11.33 -17.31 12.54
CA LEU A 102 10.87 -15.93 12.72
C LEU A 102 9.92 -15.85 13.91
N THR A 103 10.10 -14.81 14.72
CA THR A 103 9.16 -14.43 15.77
C THR A 103 8.52 -13.12 15.37
N THR A 104 7.19 -13.12 15.22
CA THR A 104 6.40 -11.93 14.91
C THR A 104 5.60 -11.53 16.13
N ALA A 105 5.66 -10.26 16.49
CA ALA A 105 4.85 -9.68 17.55
C ALA A 105 4.10 -8.44 17.02
N PHE A 106 2.89 -8.24 17.53
CA PHE A 106 2.11 -7.03 17.27
C PHE A 106 1.67 -6.42 18.58
N ASN A 107 1.94 -5.14 18.78
CA ASN A 107 1.67 -4.42 20.03
C ASN A 107 2.26 -5.15 21.28
N GLY A 108 3.43 -5.79 21.11
CA GLY A 108 4.08 -6.55 22.19
C GLY A 108 3.55 -7.98 22.41
N VAL A 109 2.47 -8.38 21.73
CA VAL A 109 1.91 -9.74 21.79
C VAL A 109 2.54 -10.60 20.69
N THR A 110 3.18 -11.71 21.07
CA THR A 110 3.74 -12.66 20.10
C THR A 110 2.62 -13.40 19.38
N LEU A 111 2.61 -13.33 18.06
CA LEU A 111 1.60 -13.96 17.24
C LEU A 111 1.88 -15.45 17.01
N THR A 112 0.82 -16.23 17.01
CA THR A 112 0.83 -17.69 16.76
C THR A 112 -0.23 -18.02 15.70
N ALA A 113 -0.55 -19.29 15.49
CA ALA A 113 -1.67 -19.70 14.65
C ALA A 113 -3.05 -19.44 15.30
N THR A 114 -3.07 -19.12 16.60
CA THR A 114 -4.31 -18.90 17.34
C THR A 114 -4.55 -17.40 17.50
N PRO A 115 -5.75 -16.89 17.20
CA PRO A 115 -6.10 -15.50 17.43
C PRO A 115 -5.87 -15.07 18.89
N GLN A 116 -5.20 -13.93 19.07
CA GLN A 116 -4.91 -13.34 20.37
C GLN A 116 -5.27 -11.86 20.32
N GLU A 117 -5.82 -11.33 21.43
CA GLU A 117 -6.09 -9.92 21.55
C GLU A 117 -4.78 -9.12 21.53
N VAL A 118 -4.66 -8.20 20.57
CA VAL A 118 -3.48 -7.33 20.40
C VAL A 118 -3.79 -5.87 20.73
N VAL A 119 -5.05 -5.46 20.61
CA VAL A 119 -5.53 -4.14 21.02
C VAL A 119 -6.90 -4.31 21.67
N ASP A 120 -7.02 -3.87 22.91
CA ASP A 120 -8.26 -3.93 23.65
C ASP A 120 -9.32 -2.94 23.13
N ASP A 121 -10.60 -3.14 23.53
CA ASP A 121 -11.72 -2.31 23.11
C ASP A 121 -11.54 -0.83 23.46
N ALA A 122 -11.08 -0.54 24.68
CA ALA A 122 -10.93 0.86 25.12
C ALA A 122 -9.88 1.62 24.31
N THR A 123 -8.86 0.93 23.84
CA THR A 123 -7.76 1.48 23.03
C THR A 123 -8.10 1.53 21.54
N SER A 124 -8.78 0.50 21.03
CA SER A 124 -9.12 0.41 19.60
C SER A 124 -10.28 1.33 19.20
N THR A 125 -11.24 1.58 20.10
CA THR A 125 -12.43 2.41 19.81
C THR A 125 -12.09 3.82 19.36
N PRO A 126 -11.23 4.60 20.06
CA PRO A 126 -10.79 5.91 19.57
C PRO A 126 -9.81 5.77 18.39
N GLY A 127 -9.13 4.64 18.29
CA GLY A 127 -8.02 4.39 17.38
C GLY A 127 -6.66 4.62 18.06
N THR A 128 -5.69 3.82 17.68
CA THR A 128 -4.33 3.84 18.24
C THR A 128 -3.28 3.48 17.19
N GLN A 129 -2.03 3.59 17.58
CA GLN A 129 -0.89 3.09 16.83
C GLN A 129 -0.29 1.88 17.55
N ALA A 130 0.00 0.85 16.78
CA ALA A 130 0.63 -0.37 17.27
C ALA A 130 1.78 -0.80 16.37
N ASP A 131 2.85 -1.30 16.97
CA ASP A 131 4.01 -1.74 16.22
C ASP A 131 3.97 -3.24 15.95
N MET A 132 4.22 -3.60 14.69
CA MET A 132 4.61 -4.95 14.31
C MET A 132 6.14 -5.05 14.35
N THR A 133 6.65 -6.11 14.94
CA THR A 133 8.07 -6.47 14.93
C THR A 133 8.25 -7.89 14.43
N ILE A 134 9.23 -8.11 13.55
CA ILE A 134 9.59 -9.44 13.05
C ILE A 134 11.07 -9.62 13.32
N VAL A 135 11.41 -10.64 14.10
CA VAL A 135 12.76 -10.94 14.53
C VAL A 135 13.14 -12.35 14.10
N ALA A 136 14.29 -12.49 13.47
CA ALA A 136 14.83 -13.81 13.15
C ALA A 136 15.65 -14.37 14.32
N ALA A 137 15.61 -15.68 14.49
CA ALA A 137 16.55 -16.38 15.37
C ALA A 137 17.99 -16.14 14.88
N THR A 138 18.97 -16.22 15.77
CA THR A 138 20.38 -16.08 15.40
C THR A 138 20.78 -17.22 14.44
N PRO A 139 21.26 -16.89 13.21
CA PRO A 139 21.72 -17.90 12.29
C PRO A 139 22.90 -18.70 12.85
N LEU A 140 22.96 -19.99 12.56
CA LEU A 140 24.10 -20.82 12.86
C LEU A 140 25.25 -20.53 11.90
N ALA A 141 26.49 -20.80 12.30
CA ALA A 141 27.69 -20.57 11.46
C ALA A 141 27.68 -21.37 10.13
N THR A 142 26.88 -22.44 10.06
CA THR A 142 26.71 -23.26 8.87
C THR A 142 25.61 -22.78 7.93
N GLN A 143 24.75 -21.86 8.39
CA GLN A 143 23.63 -21.34 7.63
C GLN A 143 24.07 -20.17 6.75
N ASN A 144 24.28 -20.47 5.47
CA ASN A 144 24.74 -19.50 4.48
C ASN A 144 23.79 -19.43 3.28
N GLY A 145 23.81 -18.33 2.55
CA GLY A 145 23.06 -18.15 1.31
C GLY A 145 21.86 -17.23 1.45
N LEU A 146 21.00 -17.26 0.46
CA LEU A 146 19.76 -16.47 0.41
C LEU A 146 18.63 -17.24 1.07
N TYR A 147 17.99 -16.62 2.03
CA TYR A 147 16.82 -17.13 2.74
C TYR A 147 15.61 -16.29 2.41
N THR A 148 14.46 -16.92 2.21
CA THR A 148 13.18 -16.24 1.94
C THR A 148 12.09 -16.78 2.85
N ALA A 149 11.07 -15.96 3.13
CA ALA A 149 9.87 -16.36 3.86
C ALA A 149 8.67 -15.57 3.34
N ASP A 150 7.52 -16.24 3.29
CA ASP A 150 6.22 -15.61 3.10
C ASP A 150 5.39 -15.82 4.36
N MET A 151 4.64 -14.81 4.77
CA MET A 151 3.82 -14.85 5.97
C MET A 151 2.59 -13.98 5.79
N THR A 152 1.43 -14.48 6.21
CA THR A 152 0.20 -13.72 6.26
C THR A 152 -0.23 -13.50 7.70
N VAL A 153 -0.37 -12.24 8.10
CA VAL A 153 -0.96 -11.88 9.40
C VAL A 153 -2.41 -11.49 9.17
N ILE A 154 -3.29 -12.12 9.92
CA ILE A 154 -4.73 -11.87 9.91
C ILE A 154 -5.09 -11.01 11.11
N PHE A 155 -5.87 -9.96 10.89
CA PHE A 155 -6.44 -9.13 11.94
C PHE A 155 -7.96 -9.29 11.93
N ASP A 156 -8.52 -9.63 13.08
CA ASP A 156 -9.95 -9.85 13.27
C ASP A 156 -10.56 -8.77 14.16
N ALA A 157 -11.69 -8.21 13.72
CA ALA A 157 -12.52 -7.37 14.56
C ALA A 157 -13.34 -8.27 15.53
N VAL A 158 -13.13 -8.10 16.82
CA VAL A 158 -13.86 -8.81 17.84
C VAL A 158 -14.94 -7.90 18.41
N PRO A 159 -16.22 -8.21 18.17
CA PRO A 159 -17.33 -7.38 18.66
C PRO A 159 -17.37 -7.33 20.18
N ARG A 160 -17.76 -6.17 20.72
CA ARG A 160 -18.06 -6.01 22.15
C ARG A 160 -19.22 -6.90 22.53
N VAL A 161 -19.00 -7.74 23.55
CA VAL A 161 -20.09 -8.53 24.14
C VAL A 161 -20.88 -7.59 25.05
N ASN A 162 -22.07 -7.18 24.61
CA ASN A 162 -22.98 -6.48 25.51
C ASN A 162 -23.57 -7.48 26.50
N PRO A 163 -23.53 -7.19 27.81
CA PRO A 163 -24.09 -8.04 28.86
C PRO A 163 -25.61 -8.13 28.78
#